data_a150115e02ce31eb5cb2d68348462670
#
_entry.id   a150115e02ce31eb5cb2d68348462670
#
_cell.length_a   1.000
_cell.length_b   1.000
_cell.length_c   1.000
_cell.angle_alpha   90.00
_cell.angle_beta   90.00
_cell.angle_gamma   90.00
#
_symmetry.space_group_name_H-M   'P 1'
#
loop_
_entity.id
_entity.type
_entity.pdbx_description
1 polymer ?
#
loop_
_entity_poly.entity_id
_entity_poly.type
_entity_poly.pdbx_seq_one_letter_code
_entity_poly.pdbx_strand_id
1 'polypeptide(L)'
;MKKEPIIPESRDTDFREQVLKTPVGEKIPTCMQCGICAGSCPVSHEMDYSPRELVRMVQLGLKKEVLSSNTIWICTTCFSCSARCPRGIHPTELMETLRPIAIAEGIINKNAKFDNIFSNVIKNNGRASEFLLISRYSLTEPGMIKQLPFGLSMMAKGKLPLSIDRMENARELDAIFKLVGKIGEQKIGSKETKDIEEKEPQETKTQENENNENAKVEAK
;
A
#
# COMPACT_ATOMS: atom_id res chain seq x y z
N MET A 1 7.51 -3.40 20.39
CA MET A 1 8.27 -4.43 19.64
C MET A 1 9.69 -3.90 19.41
N LYS A 2 10.71 -4.65 19.79
CA LYS A 2 12.11 -4.29 19.48
C LYS A 2 12.34 -4.61 18.00
N LYS A 3 12.51 -3.57 17.17
CA LYS A 3 12.90 -3.76 15.77
C LYS A 3 14.33 -4.30 15.75
N GLU A 4 14.55 -5.40 15.07
CA GLU A 4 15.91 -5.88 14.80
C GLU A 4 16.68 -4.86 13.95
N PRO A 5 17.99 -4.73 14.12
CA PRO A 5 18.79 -3.84 13.31
C PRO A 5 18.73 -4.28 11.84
N ILE A 6 18.36 -3.37 10.95
CA ILE A 6 18.37 -3.62 9.51
C ILE A 6 19.84 -3.75 9.08
N ILE A 7 20.26 -4.97 8.80
CA ILE A 7 21.55 -5.24 8.15
C ILE A 7 21.26 -5.24 6.65
N PRO A 8 21.68 -4.21 5.88
CA PRO A 8 21.37 -4.14 4.46
C PRO A 8 22.12 -5.26 3.72
N GLU A 9 21.40 -6.22 3.18
CA GLU A 9 21.96 -7.30 2.36
C GLU A 9 22.55 -6.77 1.04
N SER A 10 21.93 -5.72 0.48
CA SER A 10 22.43 -5.04 -0.72
C SER A 10 21.86 -3.62 -0.82
N ARG A 11 22.68 -2.68 -1.26
CA ARG A 11 22.25 -1.34 -1.64
C ARG A 11 21.94 -1.32 -3.12
N ASP A 12 20.71 -1.00 -3.49
CA ASP A 12 20.29 -0.84 -4.86
C ASP A 12 20.42 0.64 -5.27
N THR A 13 21.52 0.94 -5.99
CA THR A 13 21.80 2.29 -6.49
C THR A 13 20.80 2.71 -7.55
N ASP A 14 20.34 1.77 -8.37
CA ASP A 14 19.40 2.03 -9.48
C ASP A 14 18.02 2.41 -8.92
N PHE A 15 17.55 1.70 -7.89
CA PHE A 15 16.33 2.07 -7.18
C PHE A 15 16.42 3.48 -6.57
N ARG A 16 17.54 3.77 -5.89
CA ARG A 16 17.77 5.09 -5.32
C ARG A 16 17.70 6.16 -6.40
N GLU A 17 18.42 5.98 -7.51
CA GLU A 17 18.42 6.94 -8.61
C GLU A 17 17.05 7.07 -9.26
N GLN A 18 16.32 5.97 -9.45
CA GLN A 18 14.95 5.97 -9.96
C GLN A 18 14.04 6.88 -9.12
N VAL A 19 14.11 6.76 -7.80
CA VAL A 19 13.30 7.60 -6.89
C VAL A 19 13.79 9.05 -6.92
N LEU A 20 15.10 9.30 -6.89
CA LEU A 20 15.66 10.65 -6.88
C LEU A 20 15.41 11.43 -8.18
N LYS A 21 15.23 10.77 -9.30
CA LYS A 21 14.85 11.39 -10.59
C LYS A 21 13.39 11.86 -10.64
N THR A 22 12.56 11.45 -9.67
CA THR A 22 11.19 11.97 -9.56
C THR A 22 11.19 13.38 -8.97
N PRO A 23 10.20 14.24 -9.30
CA PRO A 23 10.09 15.58 -8.73
C PRO A 23 10.05 15.58 -7.19
N VAL A 24 9.49 14.54 -6.60
CA VAL A 24 9.41 14.34 -5.15
C VAL A 24 10.77 13.91 -4.57
N GLY A 25 11.52 13.12 -5.34
CA GLY A 25 12.80 12.54 -4.95
C GLY A 25 13.94 13.54 -4.86
N GLU A 26 13.91 14.61 -5.65
CA GLU A 26 14.98 15.59 -5.77
C GLU A 26 15.46 16.14 -4.43
N LYS A 27 14.54 16.41 -3.51
CA LYS A 27 14.85 16.97 -2.18
C LYS A 27 15.21 15.92 -1.11
N ILE A 28 15.03 14.64 -1.39
CA ILE A 28 15.29 13.56 -0.41
C ILE A 28 16.73 13.58 0.13
N PRO A 29 17.79 13.82 -0.68
CA PRO A 29 19.16 13.89 -0.18
C PRO A 29 19.38 14.97 0.88
N THR A 30 18.55 16.03 0.89
CA THR A 30 18.67 17.14 1.84
C THR A 30 18.08 16.86 3.22
N CYS A 31 17.53 15.66 3.45
CA CYS A 31 16.92 15.26 4.70
C CYS A 31 17.92 15.23 5.85
N MET A 32 17.72 16.12 6.83
CA MET A 32 18.55 16.21 8.03
C MET A 32 18.15 15.25 9.16
N GLN A 33 17.17 14.39 8.93
CA GLN A 33 16.72 13.37 9.90
C GLN A 33 16.20 13.93 11.23
N CYS A 34 15.59 15.13 11.25
CA CYS A 34 15.12 15.82 12.46
C CYS A 34 13.95 15.13 13.18
N GLY A 35 13.21 14.23 12.51
CA GLY A 35 12.14 13.47 13.13
C GLY A 35 10.76 14.13 13.20
N ILE A 36 10.60 15.40 12.77
CA ILE A 36 9.30 16.10 12.81
C ILE A 36 8.22 15.33 12.06
N CYS A 37 8.55 14.74 10.90
CA CYS A 37 7.61 13.94 10.11
C CYS A 37 7.14 12.67 10.85
N ALA A 38 8.00 12.04 11.63
CA ALA A 38 7.64 10.87 12.45
C ALA A 38 6.75 11.27 13.64
N GLY A 39 7.11 12.34 14.36
CA GLY A 39 6.33 12.85 15.50
C GLY A 39 4.99 13.46 15.11
N SER A 40 4.82 13.87 13.84
CA SER A 40 3.56 14.45 13.34
C SER A 40 2.61 13.41 12.72
N CYS A 41 3.08 12.19 12.49
CA CYS A 41 2.31 11.17 11.79
C CYS A 41 1.28 10.52 12.74
N PRO A 42 -0.04 10.63 12.46
CA PRO A 42 -1.08 10.06 13.32
C PRO A 42 -1.07 8.52 13.34
N VAL A 43 -0.52 7.89 12.31
CA VAL A 43 -0.48 6.42 12.15
C VAL A 43 0.93 5.85 12.29
N SER A 44 1.88 6.62 12.82
CA SER A 44 3.29 6.20 12.95
C SER A 44 3.46 4.93 13.81
N HIS A 45 2.54 4.67 14.74
CA HIS A 45 2.57 3.51 15.64
C HIS A 45 2.17 2.20 14.95
N GLU A 46 1.43 2.28 13.84
CA GLU A 46 1.04 1.13 13.02
C GLU A 46 2.00 0.88 11.86
N MET A 47 2.93 1.79 11.61
CA MET A 47 3.92 1.67 10.53
C MET A 47 5.08 0.77 10.93
N ASP A 48 5.57 -0.05 10.00
CA ASP A 48 6.81 -0.83 10.19
C ASP A 48 8.01 0.10 10.37
N TYR A 49 8.06 1.16 9.56
CA TYR A 49 9.07 2.21 9.61
C TYR A 49 8.39 3.56 9.66
N SER A 50 8.85 4.45 10.54
CA SER A 50 8.36 5.83 10.57
C SER A 50 8.69 6.57 9.25
N PRO A 51 7.98 7.65 8.92
CA PRO A 51 8.29 8.44 7.73
C PRO A 51 9.76 8.89 7.63
N ARG A 52 10.40 9.19 8.76
CA ARG A 52 11.82 9.53 8.83
C ARG A 52 12.71 8.36 8.43
N GLU A 53 12.44 7.18 8.98
CA GLU A 53 13.19 5.96 8.68
C GLU A 53 13.04 5.59 7.21
N LEU A 54 11.81 5.67 6.66
CA LEU A 54 11.56 5.39 5.25
C LEU A 54 12.38 6.31 4.33
N VAL A 55 12.38 7.63 4.59
CA VAL A 55 13.21 8.57 3.83
C VAL A 55 14.69 8.19 3.91
N ARG A 56 15.18 7.77 5.08
CA ARG A 56 16.56 7.32 5.25
C ARG A 56 16.87 6.04 4.48
N MET A 57 15.95 5.10 4.50
CA MET A 57 16.09 3.83 3.77
C MET A 57 16.17 4.07 2.24
N VAL A 58 15.36 4.98 1.72
CA VAL A 58 15.44 5.40 0.31
C VAL A 58 16.80 6.05 0.00
N GLN A 59 17.30 6.94 0.87
CA GLN A 59 18.65 7.50 0.71
C GLN A 59 19.74 6.43 0.65
N LEU A 60 19.57 5.35 1.40
CA LEU A 60 20.51 4.23 1.45
C LEU A 60 20.32 3.21 0.32
N GLY A 61 19.25 3.31 -0.47
CA GLY A 61 18.93 2.38 -1.55
C GLY A 61 18.43 1.02 -1.05
N LEU A 62 17.76 0.95 0.11
CA LEU A 62 17.22 -0.29 0.68
C LEU A 62 15.89 -0.64 0.00
N LYS A 63 15.94 -1.06 -1.28
CA LYS A 63 14.78 -1.32 -2.13
C LYS A 63 13.83 -2.34 -1.54
N LYS A 64 14.36 -3.51 -1.18
CA LYS A 64 13.55 -4.63 -0.69
C LYS A 64 12.79 -4.26 0.58
N GLU A 65 13.47 -3.68 1.55
CA GLU A 65 12.89 -3.28 2.84
C GLU A 65 11.86 -2.17 2.69
N VAL A 66 12.14 -1.18 1.83
CA VAL A 66 11.22 -0.07 1.54
C VAL A 66 9.94 -0.58 0.89
N LEU A 67 10.06 -1.36 -0.20
CA LEU A 67 8.91 -1.76 -1.00
C LEU A 67 8.06 -2.86 -0.33
N SER A 68 8.68 -3.74 0.48
CA SER A 68 7.96 -4.77 1.23
C SER A 68 7.29 -4.24 2.50
N SER A 69 7.65 -3.03 2.95
CA SER A 69 7.10 -2.46 4.18
C SER A 69 5.61 -2.10 4.03
N ASN A 70 4.87 -2.30 5.12
CA ASN A 70 3.47 -1.86 5.18
C ASN A 70 3.34 -0.34 5.29
N THR A 71 4.42 0.37 5.63
CA THR A 71 4.45 1.83 5.84
C THR A 71 3.90 2.60 4.65
N ILE A 72 4.31 2.22 3.41
CA ILE A 72 3.87 2.92 2.20
C ILE A 72 2.37 2.77 1.95
N TRP A 73 1.73 1.69 2.47
CA TRP A 73 0.31 1.39 2.29
C TRP A 73 -0.57 1.94 3.41
N ILE A 74 -0.08 2.00 4.65
CA ILE A 74 -0.81 2.55 5.81
C ILE A 74 -0.88 4.07 5.78
N CYS A 75 -0.05 4.73 4.98
CA CYS A 75 -0.06 6.19 4.87
C CYS A 75 -1.46 6.70 4.46
N THR A 76 -2.08 7.47 5.34
CA THR A 76 -3.44 8.05 5.16
C THR A 76 -3.45 9.32 4.32
N THR A 77 -2.32 9.69 3.72
CA THR A 77 -2.19 10.86 2.84
C THR A 77 -2.69 12.17 3.51
N CYS A 78 -2.43 12.32 4.82
CA CYS A 78 -2.87 13.50 5.59
C CYS A 78 -1.98 14.73 5.43
N PHE A 79 -0.85 14.63 4.72
CA PHE A 79 0.13 15.68 4.43
C PHE A 79 0.77 16.37 5.65
N SER A 80 0.48 15.97 6.89
CA SER A 80 1.04 16.58 8.10
C SER A 80 2.58 16.56 8.13
N CYS A 81 3.19 15.49 7.65
CA CYS A 81 4.64 15.36 7.57
C CYS A 81 5.26 16.26 6.48
N SER A 82 4.57 16.47 5.36
CA SER A 82 4.99 17.34 4.26
C SER A 82 4.90 18.82 4.66
N ALA A 83 3.77 19.23 5.27
CA ALA A 83 3.54 20.60 5.70
C ALA A 83 4.52 21.08 6.79
N ARG A 84 4.99 20.16 7.64
CA ARG A 84 5.88 20.48 8.77
C ARG A 84 7.37 20.29 8.48
N CYS A 85 7.73 19.82 7.28
CA CYS A 85 9.11 19.55 6.95
C CYS A 85 9.93 20.84 6.77
N PRO A 86 10.98 21.12 7.60
CA PRO A 86 11.78 22.34 7.47
C PRO A 86 12.65 22.36 6.22
N ARG A 87 12.83 21.21 5.57
CA ARG A 87 13.60 21.09 4.31
C ARG A 87 12.70 21.03 3.07
N GLY A 88 11.37 21.15 3.23
CA GLY A 88 10.41 21.08 2.14
C GLY A 88 10.41 19.73 1.43
N ILE A 89 10.72 18.65 2.15
CA ILE A 89 10.57 17.27 1.66
C ILE A 89 9.11 16.89 1.82
N HIS A 90 8.59 16.10 0.88
CA HIS A 90 7.21 15.62 0.86
C HIS A 90 7.14 14.11 1.09
N PRO A 91 7.23 13.63 2.37
CA PRO A 91 7.24 12.19 2.63
C PRO A 91 5.95 11.47 2.20
N THR A 92 4.80 12.17 2.23
CA THR A 92 3.52 11.63 1.73
C THR A 92 3.59 11.29 0.25
N GLU A 93 4.02 12.23 -0.57
CA GLU A 93 4.16 12.06 -2.03
C GLU A 93 5.24 11.01 -2.37
N LEU A 94 6.29 10.91 -1.53
CA LEU A 94 7.27 9.84 -1.65
C LEU A 94 6.61 8.46 -1.49
N MET A 95 5.75 8.28 -0.47
CA MET A 95 5.04 7.01 -0.27
C MET A 95 4.12 6.68 -1.44
N GLU A 96 3.44 7.69 -2.00
CA GLU A 96 2.62 7.53 -3.21
C GLU A 96 3.47 7.15 -4.44
N THR A 97 4.67 7.69 -4.56
CA THR A 97 5.60 7.33 -5.64
C THR A 97 6.14 5.90 -5.50
N LEU A 98 6.31 5.42 -4.28
CA LEU A 98 6.82 4.07 -4.00
C LEU A 98 5.78 2.96 -4.25
N ARG A 99 4.48 3.25 -4.09
CA ARG A 99 3.40 2.25 -4.30
C ARG A 99 3.41 1.64 -5.72
N PRO A 100 3.39 2.42 -6.80
CA PRO A 100 3.44 1.85 -8.16
C PRO A 100 4.75 1.11 -8.43
N ILE A 101 5.87 1.52 -7.84
CA ILE A 101 7.14 0.80 -7.96
C ILE A 101 7.02 -0.57 -7.28
N ALA A 102 6.42 -0.64 -6.08
CA ALA A 102 6.19 -1.91 -5.39
C ALA A 102 5.30 -2.87 -6.19
N ILE A 103 4.23 -2.35 -6.81
CA ILE A 103 3.34 -3.13 -7.67
C ILE A 103 4.10 -3.67 -8.90
N ALA A 104 4.92 -2.83 -9.54
CA ALA A 104 5.71 -3.22 -10.72
C ALA A 104 6.75 -4.31 -10.38
N GLU A 105 7.26 -4.33 -9.15
CA GLU A 105 8.17 -5.37 -8.64
C GLU A 105 7.43 -6.62 -8.12
N GLY A 106 6.09 -6.67 -8.25
CA GLY A 106 5.27 -7.79 -7.79
C GLY A 106 5.12 -7.90 -6.27
N ILE A 107 5.49 -6.85 -5.52
CA ILE A 107 5.37 -6.81 -4.07
C ILE A 107 3.97 -6.32 -3.70
N ILE A 108 3.04 -7.26 -3.51
CA ILE A 108 1.64 -6.96 -3.23
C ILE A 108 1.29 -7.44 -1.82
N ASN A 109 0.98 -6.51 -0.91
CA ASN A 109 0.46 -6.81 0.41
C ASN A 109 -1.09 -6.73 0.45
N LYS A 110 -1.70 -7.02 1.61
CA LYS A 110 -3.17 -6.97 1.78
C LYS A 110 -3.78 -5.61 1.45
N ASN A 111 -3.08 -4.53 1.80
CA ASN A 111 -3.55 -3.16 1.56
C ASN A 111 -3.47 -2.81 0.07
N ALA A 112 -2.44 -3.28 -0.64
CA ALA A 112 -2.34 -3.13 -2.09
C ALA A 112 -3.48 -3.86 -2.82
N LYS A 113 -3.89 -5.05 -2.33
CA LYS A 113 -5.07 -5.76 -2.87
C LYS A 113 -6.35 -4.94 -2.72
N PHE A 114 -6.54 -4.30 -1.56
CA PHE A 114 -7.69 -3.42 -1.34
C PHE A 114 -7.69 -2.24 -2.30
N ASP A 115 -6.58 -1.53 -2.45
CA ASP A 115 -6.44 -0.39 -3.36
C ASP A 115 -6.72 -0.79 -4.82
N ASN A 116 -6.28 -1.97 -5.24
CA ASN A 116 -6.55 -2.48 -6.59
C ASN A 116 -8.04 -2.79 -6.80
N ILE A 117 -8.69 -3.46 -5.82
CA ILE A 117 -10.13 -3.74 -5.88
C ILE A 117 -10.92 -2.44 -5.91
N PHE A 118 -10.56 -1.47 -5.06
CA PHE A 118 -11.19 -0.15 -4.99
C PHE A 118 -11.10 0.60 -6.32
N SER A 119 -9.89 0.67 -6.90
CA SER A 119 -9.66 1.30 -8.20
C SER A 119 -10.47 0.64 -9.31
N ASN A 120 -10.54 -0.69 -9.32
CA ASN A 120 -11.33 -1.44 -10.31
C ASN A 120 -12.84 -1.21 -10.14
N VAL A 121 -13.35 -1.07 -8.91
CA VAL A 121 -14.75 -0.74 -8.66
C VAL A 121 -15.08 0.65 -9.21
N ILE A 122 -14.23 1.64 -8.96
CA ILE A 122 -14.42 2.99 -9.50
C ILE A 122 -14.33 3.00 -11.03
N LYS A 123 -13.32 2.33 -11.60
CA LYS A 123 -13.12 2.25 -13.05
C LYS A 123 -14.35 1.71 -13.77
N ASN A 124 -14.98 0.66 -13.20
CA ASN A 124 -16.09 -0.02 -13.85
C ASN A 124 -17.46 0.65 -13.64
N ASN A 125 -17.63 1.40 -12.54
CA ASN A 125 -18.92 1.96 -12.15
C ASN A 125 -18.95 3.49 -12.10
N GLY A 126 -17.78 4.15 -12.17
CA GLY A 126 -17.66 5.60 -12.02
C GLY A 126 -17.78 6.09 -10.58
N ARG A 127 -18.21 5.23 -9.67
CA ARG A 127 -18.42 5.49 -8.24
C ARG A 127 -17.93 4.34 -7.40
N ALA A 128 -17.52 4.64 -6.17
CA ALA A 128 -17.28 3.63 -5.16
C ALA A 128 -18.63 3.06 -4.70
N SER A 129 -18.85 1.77 -4.92
CA SER A 129 -19.99 1.04 -4.36
C SER A 129 -19.50 0.21 -3.19
N GLU A 130 -19.98 0.53 -1.98
CA GLU A 130 -19.60 -0.17 -0.76
C GLU A 130 -19.94 -1.67 -0.84
N PHE A 131 -21.11 -2.00 -1.37
CA PHE A 131 -21.54 -3.38 -1.54
C PHE A 131 -20.60 -4.17 -2.46
N LEU A 132 -20.24 -3.62 -3.64
CA LEU A 132 -19.30 -4.27 -4.56
C LEU A 132 -17.89 -4.38 -3.98
N LEU A 133 -17.47 -3.34 -3.26
CA LEU A 133 -16.16 -3.32 -2.62
C LEU A 133 -16.05 -4.41 -1.56
N ILE A 134 -17.04 -4.48 -0.64
CA ILE A 134 -17.07 -5.47 0.43
C ILE A 134 -17.16 -6.89 -0.15
N SER A 135 -18.05 -7.12 -1.14
CA SER A 135 -18.21 -8.46 -1.72
C SER A 135 -16.94 -8.94 -2.41
N ARG A 136 -16.28 -8.10 -3.22
CA ARG A 136 -15.04 -8.47 -3.89
C ARG A 136 -13.88 -8.67 -2.91
N TYR A 137 -13.78 -7.79 -1.90
CA TYR A 137 -12.74 -7.91 -0.90
C TYR A 137 -12.91 -9.14 -0.02
N SER A 138 -14.17 -9.49 0.34
CA SER A 138 -14.48 -10.69 1.13
C SER A 138 -14.13 -12.00 0.39
N LEU A 139 -14.23 -12.00 -0.94
CA LEU A 139 -13.80 -13.16 -1.75
C LEU A 139 -12.27 -13.32 -1.76
N THR A 140 -11.54 -12.21 -1.62
CA THR A 140 -10.09 -12.21 -1.67
C THR A 140 -9.43 -12.49 -0.31
N GLU A 141 -10.12 -12.13 0.79
CA GLU A 141 -9.62 -12.28 2.16
C GLU A 141 -10.57 -13.16 3.00
N PRO A 142 -10.26 -14.45 3.20
CA PRO A 142 -11.12 -15.39 3.93
C PRO A 142 -11.45 -14.96 5.37
N GLY A 143 -10.59 -14.15 6.00
CA GLY A 143 -10.81 -13.60 7.32
C GLY A 143 -12.04 -12.70 7.45
N MET A 144 -12.53 -12.13 6.34
CA MET A 144 -13.73 -11.30 6.30
C MET A 144 -15.02 -12.09 6.50
N ILE A 145 -15.03 -13.41 6.28
CA ILE A 145 -16.19 -14.28 6.51
C ILE A 145 -16.66 -14.19 7.97
N LYS A 146 -15.76 -13.95 8.92
CA LYS A 146 -16.10 -13.74 10.33
C LYS A 146 -16.99 -12.50 10.57
N GLN A 147 -16.97 -11.54 9.65
CA GLN A 147 -17.78 -10.31 9.72
C GLN A 147 -19.14 -10.45 8.99
N LEU A 148 -19.39 -11.59 8.35
CA LEU A 148 -20.64 -11.83 7.62
C LEU A 148 -21.91 -11.63 8.48
N PRO A 149 -21.98 -12.08 9.76
CA PRO A 149 -23.17 -11.84 10.60
C PRO A 149 -23.43 -10.34 10.83
N PHE A 150 -22.37 -9.54 10.96
CA PHE A 150 -22.48 -8.08 11.08
C PHE A 150 -23.00 -7.45 9.79
N GLY A 151 -22.48 -7.87 8.64
CA GLY A 151 -22.95 -7.41 7.31
C GLY A 151 -24.42 -7.72 7.07
N LEU A 152 -24.88 -8.94 7.42
CA LEU A 152 -26.29 -9.34 7.34
C LEU A 152 -27.18 -8.50 8.25
N SER A 153 -26.72 -8.18 9.45
CA SER A 153 -27.45 -7.29 10.38
C SER A 153 -27.59 -5.86 9.82
N MET A 154 -26.55 -5.35 9.16
CA MET A 154 -26.60 -4.04 8.49
C MET A 154 -27.56 -4.03 7.29
N MET A 155 -27.58 -5.11 6.50
CA MET A 155 -28.54 -5.29 5.40
C MET A 155 -29.96 -5.35 5.90
N ALA A 156 -30.24 -6.13 6.95
CA ALA A 156 -31.58 -6.24 7.55
C ALA A 156 -32.10 -4.89 8.09
N LYS A 157 -31.19 -4.01 8.53
CA LYS A 157 -31.51 -2.64 8.98
C LYS A 157 -31.57 -1.61 7.85
N GLY A 158 -31.47 -2.01 6.58
CA GLY A 158 -31.50 -1.13 5.42
C GLY A 158 -30.35 -0.11 5.34
N LYS A 159 -29.24 -0.38 6.05
CA LYS A 159 -28.08 0.55 6.10
C LYS A 159 -27.07 0.34 4.98
N LEU A 160 -27.15 -0.77 4.25
CA LEU A 160 -26.33 -1.04 3.07
C LEU A 160 -27.20 -0.87 1.82
N PRO A 161 -26.89 0.09 0.96
CA PRO A 161 -27.56 0.20 -0.34
C PRO A 161 -27.15 -1.00 -1.21
N LEU A 162 -28.10 -1.84 -1.57
CA LEU A 162 -27.91 -2.98 -2.49
C LEU A 162 -27.85 -2.51 -3.95
N SER A 163 -28.26 -1.25 -4.23
CA SER A 163 -28.24 -0.70 -5.56
C SER A 163 -26.83 -0.34 -5.99
N ILE A 164 -26.42 -0.88 -7.15
CA ILE A 164 -25.18 -0.47 -7.81
C ILE A 164 -25.51 0.78 -8.62
N ASP A 165 -25.22 1.93 -8.03
CA ASP A 165 -25.41 3.21 -8.71
C ASP A 165 -24.24 3.43 -9.68
N ARG A 166 -24.51 3.34 -10.99
CA ARG A 166 -23.54 3.59 -12.04
C ARG A 166 -23.62 5.03 -12.51
N MET A 167 -22.46 5.63 -12.73
CA MET A 167 -22.38 6.94 -13.33
C MET A 167 -22.81 6.88 -14.81
N GLU A 168 -23.61 7.83 -15.28
CA GLU A 168 -24.12 7.86 -16.67
C GLU A 168 -22.97 7.91 -17.69
N ASN A 169 -21.87 8.59 -17.36
CA ASN A 169 -20.70 8.78 -18.24
C ASN A 169 -19.52 7.83 -17.90
N ALA A 170 -19.76 6.62 -17.44
CA ALA A 170 -18.70 5.65 -17.11
C ALA A 170 -17.72 5.37 -18.28
N ARG A 171 -18.14 5.59 -19.53
CA ARG A 171 -17.28 5.45 -20.72
C ARG A 171 -16.18 6.50 -20.81
N GLU A 172 -16.45 7.73 -20.36
CA GLU A 172 -15.44 8.81 -20.32
C GLU A 172 -14.36 8.49 -19.29
N LEU A 173 -14.76 7.90 -18.16
CA LEU A 173 -13.84 7.47 -17.12
C LEU A 173 -12.89 6.39 -17.64
N ASP A 174 -13.39 5.40 -18.37
CA ASP A 174 -12.53 4.35 -18.97
C ASP A 174 -11.51 4.95 -19.94
N ALA A 175 -11.88 5.98 -20.70
CA ALA A 175 -10.96 6.71 -21.58
C ALA A 175 -9.85 7.41 -20.77
N ILE A 176 -10.21 8.05 -19.64
CA ILE A 176 -9.24 8.68 -18.73
C ILE A 176 -8.26 7.64 -18.15
N PHE A 177 -8.77 6.52 -17.64
CA PHE A 177 -7.91 5.45 -17.10
C PHE A 177 -6.98 4.88 -18.16
N LYS A 178 -7.44 4.68 -19.39
CA LYS A 178 -6.59 4.23 -20.51
C LYS A 178 -5.50 5.25 -20.87
N LEU A 179 -5.85 6.54 -20.83
CA LEU A 179 -4.88 7.61 -21.10
C LEU A 179 -3.81 7.66 -20.01
N VAL A 180 -4.21 7.63 -18.74
CA VAL A 180 -3.30 7.64 -17.58
C VAL A 180 -2.43 6.39 -17.57
N GLY A 181 -2.96 5.21 -17.90
CA GLY A 181 -2.19 3.98 -18.03
C GLY A 181 -1.08 4.10 -19.06
N LYS A 182 -1.36 4.63 -20.24
CA LYS A 182 -0.34 4.87 -21.29
C LYS A 182 0.76 5.85 -20.83
N ILE A 183 0.40 6.90 -20.09
CA ILE A 183 1.35 7.87 -19.54
C ILE A 183 2.22 7.20 -18.45
N GLY A 184 1.63 6.32 -17.65
CA GLY A 184 2.34 5.56 -16.62
C GLY A 184 3.38 4.60 -17.22
N GLU A 185 3.02 3.85 -18.24
CA GLU A 185 3.91 2.93 -18.97
C GLU A 185 5.11 3.65 -19.60
N GLN A 186 4.90 4.84 -20.12
CA GLN A 186 5.99 5.67 -20.69
C GLN A 186 6.97 6.20 -19.63
N LYS A 187 6.51 6.41 -18.37
CA LYS A 187 7.34 6.97 -17.28
C LYS A 187 8.08 5.92 -16.45
N ILE A 188 7.60 4.67 -16.42
CA ILE A 188 8.13 3.60 -15.55
C ILE A 188 8.88 2.54 -16.39
N GLY A 189 9.47 2.87 -17.51
CA GLY A 189 10.33 1.99 -18.31
C GLY A 189 9.88 0.52 -18.33
N SER A 190 9.19 0.12 -19.38
CA SER A 190 8.65 -1.19 -19.71
C SER A 190 9.35 -2.39 -19.08
N LYS A 191 8.74 -3.00 -18.06
CA LYS A 191 8.76 -4.44 -17.85
C LYS A 191 7.31 -4.92 -17.83
N GLU A 192 7.04 -5.89 -18.69
CA GLU A 192 5.71 -6.39 -19.01
C GLU A 192 4.94 -6.88 -17.78
N THR A 193 3.75 -6.32 -17.60
CA THR A 193 2.74 -6.73 -16.59
C THR A 193 2.02 -8.03 -16.98
N LYS A 194 2.71 -9.00 -17.60
CA LYS A 194 2.08 -10.23 -18.07
C LYS A 194 2.05 -11.38 -17.06
N ASP A 195 2.72 -11.26 -15.90
CA ASP A 195 2.89 -12.39 -14.97
C ASP A 195 2.27 -12.18 -13.57
N ILE A 196 1.24 -11.32 -13.44
CA ILE A 196 0.66 -11.00 -12.10
C ILE A 196 -0.44 -12.00 -11.67
N GLU A 197 -0.87 -12.91 -12.54
CA GLU A 197 -1.96 -13.85 -12.20
C GLU A 197 -1.53 -15.19 -11.60
N GLU A 198 -0.23 -15.55 -11.58
CA GLU A 198 0.19 -16.93 -11.22
C GLU A 198 1.32 -17.10 -10.21
N LYS A 199 1.59 -16.17 -9.31
CA LYS A 199 2.54 -16.47 -8.20
C LYS A 199 1.93 -16.19 -6.83
N GLU A 200 1.24 -17.17 -6.27
CA GLU A 200 1.02 -17.26 -4.82
C GLU A 200 2.38 -17.48 -4.12
N PRO A 201 2.74 -16.67 -3.12
CA PRO A 201 3.91 -16.98 -2.30
C PRO A 201 3.56 -18.10 -1.31
N GLN A 202 4.23 -19.24 -1.44
CA GLN A 202 4.09 -20.42 -0.57
C GLN A 202 4.76 -20.26 0.81
N GLU A 203 4.89 -19.09 1.39
CA GLU A 203 5.66 -18.89 2.62
C GLU A 203 4.88 -18.33 3.82
N THR A 204 3.63 -18.75 4.03
CA THR A 204 2.92 -18.38 5.28
C THR A 204 2.40 -19.57 6.09
N LYS A 205 2.82 -20.81 5.81
CA LYS A 205 2.36 -21.99 6.56
C LYS A 205 3.24 -22.37 7.76
N THR A 206 4.39 -21.75 7.94
CA THR A 206 5.33 -22.15 9.00
C THR A 206 5.10 -21.41 10.33
N GLN A 207 4.51 -20.22 10.32
CA GLN A 207 4.32 -19.44 11.57
C GLN A 207 3.02 -19.75 12.32
N GLU A 208 2.02 -20.36 11.69
CA GLU A 208 0.79 -20.76 12.39
C GLU A 208 0.94 -22.05 13.21
N ASN A 209 1.93 -22.90 12.90
CA ASN A 209 2.17 -24.13 13.65
C ASN A 209 2.96 -23.90 14.95
N GLU A 210 3.86 -22.95 15.00
CA GLU A 210 4.65 -22.67 16.21
C GLU A 210 3.82 -22.00 17.32
N ASN A 211 2.80 -21.20 16.98
CA ASN A 211 1.91 -20.58 17.96
C ASN A 211 0.89 -21.56 18.55
N ASN A 212 0.61 -22.68 17.88
CA ASN A 212 -0.32 -23.69 18.37
C ASN A 212 0.32 -24.74 19.28
N GLU A 213 1.64 -24.94 19.18
CA GLU A 213 2.38 -25.81 20.09
C GLU A 213 2.70 -25.14 21.44
N ASN A 214 3.00 -23.84 21.44
CA ASN A 214 3.25 -23.09 22.66
C ASN A 214 1.99 -22.90 23.55
N ALA A 215 0.81 -22.82 22.94
CA ALA A 215 -0.46 -22.74 23.68
C ALA A 215 -0.86 -24.06 24.38
N LYS A 216 -0.28 -25.19 23.97
CA LYS A 216 -0.54 -26.51 24.59
C LYS A 216 0.41 -26.85 25.75
N VAL A 217 1.52 -26.13 25.89
CA VAL A 217 2.50 -26.35 26.97
C VAL A 217 2.15 -25.56 28.23
N GLU A 218 1.42 -24.41 28.10
CA GLU A 218 0.99 -23.62 29.27
C GLU A 218 -0.32 -24.11 29.92
N ALA A 219 -0.99 -25.11 29.34
CA ALA A 219 -2.26 -25.66 29.86
C ALA A 219 -2.09 -27.02 30.60
N LYS A 220 -0.87 -27.36 31.03
CA LYS A 220 -0.57 -28.56 31.79
C LYS A 220 0.26 -28.22 33.03
#